data_03de3501b84c985a0ac39798a85384de
#
_entry.id   03de3501b84c985a0ac39798a85384de
#
_cell.length_a   1.000
_cell.length_b   1.000
_cell.length_c   1.000
_cell.angle_alpha   90.00
_cell.angle_beta   90.00
_cell.angle_gamma   90.00
#
_symmetry.space_group_name_H-M   'P 1'
#
loop_
_entity.id
_entity.type
_entity.pdbx_description
1 polymer ?
#
loop_
_entity_poly.entity_id
_entity_poly.type
_entity_poly.pdbx_seq_one_letter_code
_entity_poly.pdbx_strand_id
1 'polypeptide(L)'
;MPAKVNGQDVLVQIIDGTATSYIDKDFAGAGLNDTVSAQVQLGDLSLRDVKALSVNMGAKRSNPVFQPFTLSDDVFNELAVEIDFAHHRIAFHDPATVKRPAGAVDLPLIPGGEARTLPVSIEGAAPVQFEMFLGDPAPLTVYQPYYEGHRLLENRPTSIRLGGGFGGRPQEPVATLARARFAGVDFFKVPAVFPSNAVRGDSSDKVSGNIGLQMLSRFNLIIDYSHSRLYAVPEQAALSAPFAKDRLGLYFARRGEYITVLFVSPGGPAEKAGLKSGDTVTAINRKPIQAWQLSDIANLPFAGAGTLVTFSIAGGGVKEVEEGDYF
;
A
#
# COMPACT_ATOMS: atom_id res chain seq x y z
N MET A 1 5.78 5.54 11.55
CA MET A 1 5.67 6.41 12.74
C MET A 1 6.99 6.44 13.51
N PRO A 2 7.35 7.53 14.23
CA PRO A 2 8.51 7.57 15.09
C PRO A 2 8.37 6.58 16.26
N ALA A 3 9.45 5.89 16.58
CA ALA A 3 9.51 4.92 17.68
C ALA A 3 10.94 4.74 18.19
N LYS A 4 11.08 4.04 19.33
CA LYS A 4 12.37 3.47 19.74
C LYS A 4 12.27 1.94 19.65
N VAL A 5 13.23 1.33 18.95
CA VAL A 5 13.37 -0.13 18.94
C VAL A 5 14.72 -0.47 19.55
N ASN A 6 14.69 -1.25 20.62
CA ASN A 6 15.89 -1.56 21.44
C ASN A 6 16.68 -0.31 21.84
N GLY A 7 15.97 0.79 22.17
CA GLY A 7 16.55 2.07 22.57
C GLY A 7 17.02 2.97 21.42
N GLN A 8 16.99 2.53 20.18
CA GLN A 8 17.37 3.32 19.00
C GLN A 8 16.16 4.03 18.39
N ASP A 9 16.30 5.32 18.09
CA ASP A 9 15.27 6.11 17.39
C ASP A 9 15.17 5.68 15.92
N VAL A 10 14.00 5.22 15.51
CA VAL A 10 13.72 4.73 14.16
C VAL A 10 12.30 5.12 13.73
N LEU A 11 11.99 4.90 12.47
CA LEU A 11 10.62 4.84 12.00
C LEU A 11 10.15 3.39 11.96
N VAL A 12 8.98 3.11 12.52
CA VAL A 12 8.33 1.81 12.41
C VAL A 12 7.13 1.89 11.49
N GLN A 13 6.84 0.79 10.84
CA GLN A 13 5.62 0.58 10.09
C GLN A 13 4.63 -0.21 10.96
N ILE A 14 3.35 0.09 10.86
CA ILE A 14 2.27 -0.73 11.42
C ILE A 14 1.47 -1.25 10.24
N ILE A 15 1.32 -2.56 10.17
CA ILE A 15 0.51 -3.25 9.18
C ILE A 15 -0.33 -4.31 9.90
N ASP A 16 -1.40 -4.70 9.28
CA ASP A 16 -2.19 -5.88 9.63
C ASP A 16 -2.03 -6.96 8.57
N GLY A 17 -2.57 -8.13 8.82
CA GLY A 17 -2.60 -9.23 7.84
C GLY A 17 -1.31 -10.03 7.73
N THR A 18 -0.42 -9.94 8.70
CA THR A 18 0.72 -10.85 8.86
C THR A 18 0.82 -11.30 10.31
N ALA A 19 0.95 -12.61 10.52
CA ALA A 19 0.89 -13.22 11.84
C ALA A 19 2.00 -12.81 12.80
N THR A 20 3.08 -12.19 12.31
CA THR A 20 4.24 -11.80 13.13
C THR A 20 4.83 -10.48 12.66
N SER A 21 5.41 -9.74 13.59
CA SER A 21 6.21 -8.55 13.31
C SER A 21 7.51 -8.90 12.59
N TYR A 22 8.11 -7.92 11.90
CA TYR A 22 9.36 -8.09 11.16
C TYR A 22 10.41 -7.07 11.61
N ILE A 23 11.68 -7.50 11.56
CA ILE A 23 12.83 -6.65 11.82
C ILE A 23 13.89 -6.83 10.75
N ASP A 24 14.55 -5.73 10.36
CA ASP A 24 15.66 -5.83 9.42
C ASP A 24 16.84 -6.58 10.06
N LYS A 25 17.35 -7.58 9.37
CA LYS A 25 18.41 -8.46 9.88
C LYS A 25 19.69 -7.73 10.26
N ASP A 26 20.07 -6.69 9.48
CA ASP A 26 21.28 -5.91 9.74
C ASP A 26 21.10 -4.96 10.93
N PHE A 27 19.88 -4.44 11.10
CA PHE A 27 19.50 -3.64 12.27
C PHE A 27 19.47 -4.48 13.54
N ALA A 28 18.93 -5.69 13.46
CA ALA A 28 18.85 -6.63 14.58
C ALA A 28 20.21 -7.27 14.93
N GLY A 29 21.16 -7.27 14.01
CA GLY A 29 22.40 -8.04 14.15
C GLY A 29 22.15 -9.56 14.16
N ALA A 30 21.12 -10.03 13.46
CA ALA A 30 20.64 -11.41 13.46
C ALA A 30 20.77 -12.08 12.09
N GLY A 31 20.68 -13.40 12.07
CA GLY A 31 20.60 -14.18 10.84
C GLY A 31 19.26 -13.98 10.12
N LEU A 32 19.20 -14.32 8.84
CA LEU A 32 17.95 -14.32 8.08
C LEU A 32 17.01 -15.41 8.63
N ASN A 33 15.75 -15.06 8.84
CA ASN A 33 14.70 -15.91 9.41
C ASN A 33 14.89 -16.29 10.90
N ASP A 34 15.81 -15.64 11.61
CA ASP A 34 15.85 -15.77 13.07
C ASP A 34 14.66 -15.06 13.71
N THR A 35 14.11 -15.64 14.76
CA THR A 35 13.16 -14.93 15.62
C THR A 35 13.91 -14.19 16.70
N VAL A 36 13.76 -12.88 16.73
CA VAL A 36 14.38 -12.00 17.74
C VAL A 36 13.32 -11.36 18.61
N SER A 37 13.71 -11.05 19.84
CA SER A 37 12.87 -10.29 20.77
C SER A 37 13.29 -8.82 20.73
N ALA A 38 12.32 -7.92 20.61
CA ALA A 38 12.54 -6.49 20.58
C ALA A 38 11.73 -5.77 21.66
N GLN A 39 12.28 -4.67 22.16
CA GLN A 39 11.53 -3.69 22.94
C GLN A 39 11.14 -2.54 22.00
N VAL A 40 9.85 -2.21 21.96
CA VAL A 40 9.34 -1.17 21.09
C VAL A 40 8.61 -0.12 21.93
N GLN A 41 9.01 1.14 21.80
CA GLN A 41 8.35 2.27 22.43
C GLN A 41 7.72 3.17 21.38
N LEU A 42 6.41 3.41 21.50
CA LEU A 42 5.58 4.21 20.61
C LEU A 42 4.91 5.32 21.44
N GLY A 43 5.52 6.50 21.48
CA GLY A 43 5.07 7.53 22.44
C GLY A 43 5.15 6.99 23.88
N ASP A 44 4.00 6.98 24.57
CA ASP A 44 3.90 6.48 25.95
C ASP A 44 3.69 4.96 26.06
N LEU A 45 3.39 4.29 24.94
CA LEU A 45 3.22 2.84 24.90
C LEU A 45 4.58 2.15 24.86
N SER A 46 4.82 1.22 25.79
CA SER A 46 6.00 0.37 25.82
C SER A 46 5.60 -1.09 25.64
N LEU A 47 5.99 -1.67 24.52
CA LEU A 47 5.82 -3.08 24.22
C LEU A 47 7.13 -3.80 24.56
N ARG A 48 7.05 -4.84 25.37
CA ARG A 48 8.19 -5.66 25.76
C ARG A 48 8.10 -7.02 25.09
N ASP A 49 9.26 -7.55 24.73
CA ASP A 49 9.39 -8.91 24.21
C ASP A 49 8.59 -9.18 22.91
N VAL A 50 8.46 -8.13 22.05
CA VAL A 50 7.83 -8.28 20.75
C VAL A 50 8.66 -9.25 19.91
N LYS A 51 8.07 -10.38 19.51
CA LYS A 51 8.72 -11.37 18.67
C LYS A 51 8.68 -10.91 17.23
N ALA A 52 9.84 -10.76 16.61
CA ALA A 52 9.94 -10.33 15.23
C ALA A 52 10.78 -11.29 14.40
N LEU A 53 10.32 -11.61 13.21
CA LEU A 53 11.09 -12.39 12.24
C LEU A 53 12.13 -11.48 11.57
N SER A 54 13.38 -11.92 11.61
CA SER A 54 14.49 -11.22 10.97
C SER A 54 14.47 -11.42 9.46
N VAL A 55 14.30 -10.35 8.71
CA VAL A 55 14.19 -10.39 7.24
C VAL A 55 15.11 -9.35 6.59
N ASN A 56 15.37 -9.52 5.31
CA ASN A 56 16.08 -8.51 4.54
C ASN A 56 15.07 -7.46 4.04
N MET A 57 14.90 -6.38 4.77
CA MET A 57 13.99 -5.30 4.36
C MET A 57 14.56 -4.43 3.24
N GLY A 58 15.83 -4.64 2.83
CA GLY A 58 16.48 -3.84 1.78
C GLY A 58 16.60 -2.35 2.11
N ALA A 59 16.35 -2.01 3.34
CA ALA A 59 16.11 -0.66 3.83
C ALA A 59 17.30 0.30 3.64
N LYS A 60 18.51 -0.22 3.60
CA LYS A 60 19.72 0.60 3.42
C LYS A 60 19.96 1.05 1.98
N ARG A 61 19.27 0.49 0.98
CA ARG A 61 19.63 0.68 -0.43
C ARG A 61 18.64 1.47 -1.27
N SER A 62 17.38 1.63 -0.87
CA SER A 62 16.35 2.15 -1.77
C SER A 62 15.35 3.10 -1.14
N ASN A 63 15.22 3.15 0.19
CA ASN A 63 14.25 4.01 0.86
C ASN A 63 14.98 5.14 1.61
N PRO A 64 14.64 6.44 1.37
CA PRO A 64 15.23 7.56 2.10
C PRO A 64 14.82 7.55 3.59
N VAL A 65 13.78 6.81 3.92
CA VAL A 65 13.28 6.66 5.28
C VAL A 65 13.52 5.23 5.72
N PHE A 66 14.52 5.02 6.56
CA PHE A 66 14.83 3.71 7.11
C PHE A 66 13.74 3.28 8.10
N GLN A 67 13.06 2.20 7.77
CA GLN A 67 12.01 1.58 8.58
C GLN A 67 12.44 0.14 8.91
N PRO A 68 13.29 -0.04 9.93
CA PRO A 68 13.87 -1.34 10.22
C PRO A 68 12.92 -2.28 10.95
N PHE A 69 11.74 -1.82 11.32
CA PHE A 69 10.79 -2.60 12.11
C PHE A 69 9.36 -2.42 11.61
N THR A 70 8.65 -3.52 11.51
CA THR A 70 7.22 -3.56 11.19
C THR A 70 6.49 -4.25 12.31
N LEU A 71 5.56 -3.57 12.96
CA LEU A 71 4.59 -4.13 13.90
C LEU A 71 3.41 -4.69 13.13
N SER A 72 2.95 -5.86 13.52
CA SER A 72 1.87 -6.57 12.85
C SER A 72 0.80 -7.08 13.83
N ASP A 73 0.14 -8.18 13.50
CA ASP A 73 -1.05 -8.71 14.18
C ASP A 73 -0.84 -9.00 15.66
N ASP A 74 0.39 -9.24 16.12
CA ASP A 74 0.74 -9.35 17.53
C ASP A 74 0.30 -8.14 18.36
N VAL A 75 0.36 -6.92 17.78
CA VAL A 75 -0.15 -5.71 18.45
C VAL A 75 -1.67 -5.61 18.37
N PHE A 76 -2.25 -5.93 17.21
CA PHE A 76 -3.71 -5.88 17.02
C PHE A 76 -4.45 -6.95 17.82
N ASN A 77 -3.79 -8.07 18.15
CA ASN A 77 -4.36 -9.12 18.99
C ASN A 77 -4.45 -8.71 20.47
N GLU A 78 -3.56 -7.83 20.92
CA GLU A 78 -3.47 -7.40 22.33
C GLU A 78 -4.19 -6.06 22.59
N LEU A 79 -4.21 -5.16 21.60
CA LEU A 79 -4.71 -3.80 21.74
C LEU A 79 -5.68 -3.46 20.63
N ALA A 80 -6.68 -2.64 20.95
CA ALA A 80 -7.46 -1.98 19.93
C ALA A 80 -6.68 -0.78 19.39
N VAL A 81 -6.56 -0.68 18.07
CA VAL A 81 -5.75 0.34 17.40
C VAL A 81 -6.65 1.36 16.74
N GLU A 82 -6.60 2.59 17.20
CA GLU A 82 -7.26 3.73 16.57
C GLU A 82 -6.32 4.43 15.61
N ILE A 83 -6.76 4.65 14.37
CA ILE A 83 -6.01 5.34 13.31
C ILE A 83 -6.83 6.53 12.82
N ASP A 84 -6.37 7.72 13.14
CA ASP A 84 -6.89 8.99 12.63
C ASP A 84 -5.98 9.51 11.52
N PHE A 85 -6.34 9.18 10.29
CA PHE A 85 -5.54 9.55 9.13
C PHE A 85 -5.56 11.06 8.87
N ALA A 86 -6.67 11.73 9.15
CA ALA A 86 -6.82 13.16 8.93
C ALA A 86 -5.86 13.99 9.81
N HIS A 87 -5.61 13.53 11.04
CA HIS A 87 -4.73 14.20 11.99
C HIS A 87 -3.38 13.49 12.18
N HIS A 88 -3.09 12.46 11.38
CA HIS A 88 -1.86 11.67 11.44
C HIS A 88 -1.58 11.11 12.85
N ARG A 89 -2.61 10.58 13.50
CA ARG A 89 -2.55 10.03 14.86
C ARG A 89 -2.85 8.54 14.87
N ILE A 90 -2.13 7.84 15.75
CA ILE A 90 -2.44 6.46 16.14
C ILE A 90 -2.54 6.45 17.65
N ALA A 91 -3.58 5.79 18.18
CA ALA A 91 -3.75 5.55 19.60
C ALA A 91 -4.01 4.05 19.84
N PHE A 92 -3.58 3.60 21.00
CA PHE A 92 -3.74 2.21 21.44
C PHE A 92 -4.62 2.20 22.67
N HIS A 93 -5.62 1.34 22.69
CA HIS A 93 -6.61 1.24 23.75
C HIS A 93 -6.65 -0.17 24.30
N ASP A 94 -6.96 -0.27 25.61
CA ASP A 94 -7.39 -1.54 26.17
C ASP A 94 -8.74 -1.93 25.52
N PRO A 95 -8.83 -3.10 24.85
CA PRO A 95 -10.05 -3.53 24.18
C PRO A 95 -11.30 -3.51 25.09
N ALA A 96 -11.14 -3.78 26.39
CA ALA A 96 -12.23 -3.73 27.36
C ALA A 96 -12.83 -2.32 27.55
N THR A 97 -12.12 -1.28 27.15
CA THR A 97 -12.56 0.12 27.30
C THR A 97 -13.13 0.72 26.03
N VAL A 98 -12.95 0.04 24.88
CA VAL A 98 -13.37 0.54 23.57
C VAL A 98 -14.89 0.66 23.51
N LYS A 99 -15.35 1.82 23.05
CA LYS A 99 -16.75 2.07 22.76
C LYS A 99 -16.90 2.47 21.31
N ARG A 100 -17.99 2.03 20.68
CA ARG A 100 -18.33 2.46 19.33
C ARG A 100 -18.42 3.99 19.25
N PRO A 101 -17.62 4.66 18.41
CA PRO A 101 -17.73 6.10 18.22
C PRO A 101 -19.08 6.51 17.63
N ALA A 102 -19.52 7.73 17.92
CA ALA A 102 -20.70 8.30 17.28
C ALA A 102 -20.49 8.40 15.75
N GLY A 103 -21.50 7.99 14.99
CA GLY A 103 -21.42 7.99 13.53
C GLY A 103 -20.58 6.87 12.90
N ALA A 104 -19.95 6.01 13.70
CA ALA A 104 -19.20 4.89 13.18
C ALA A 104 -20.10 3.83 12.55
N VAL A 105 -19.69 3.31 11.42
CA VAL A 105 -20.20 2.05 10.88
C VAL A 105 -19.49 0.92 11.60
N ASP A 106 -20.26 -0.02 12.11
CA ASP A 106 -19.78 -1.21 12.83
C ASP A 106 -19.69 -2.38 11.86
N LEU A 107 -18.49 -2.83 11.56
CA LEU A 107 -18.21 -3.90 10.61
C LEU A 107 -17.64 -5.12 11.33
N PRO A 108 -18.08 -6.34 10.99
CA PRO A 108 -17.47 -7.55 11.50
C PRO A 108 -16.08 -7.74 10.89
N LEU A 109 -15.08 -8.04 11.72
CA LEU A 109 -13.78 -8.53 11.31
C LEU A 109 -13.79 -10.05 11.41
N ILE A 110 -13.90 -10.74 10.29
CA ILE A 110 -14.00 -12.19 10.24
C ILE A 110 -12.61 -12.79 10.00
N PRO A 111 -12.17 -13.81 10.75
CA PRO A 111 -10.93 -14.51 10.43
C PRO A 111 -10.94 -15.07 9.01
N GLY A 112 -9.96 -14.71 8.18
CA GLY A 112 -9.85 -15.09 6.77
C GLY A 112 -8.52 -15.76 6.43
N GLY A 113 -7.98 -16.57 7.32
CA GLY A 113 -6.63 -17.11 7.22
C GLY A 113 -5.68 -16.32 8.12
N GLU A 114 -4.62 -15.75 7.56
CA GLU A 114 -3.68 -14.91 8.32
C GLU A 114 -4.22 -13.50 8.58
N ALA A 115 -5.09 -12.99 7.70
CA ALA A 115 -5.68 -11.65 7.82
C ALA A 115 -7.13 -11.70 8.32
N ARG A 116 -7.64 -10.53 8.72
CA ARG A 116 -9.07 -10.31 8.99
C ARG A 116 -9.76 -9.83 7.71
N THR A 117 -11.01 -10.26 7.53
CA THR A 117 -11.79 -9.92 6.33
C THR A 117 -12.96 -9.03 6.66
N LEU A 118 -13.33 -8.23 5.66
CA LEU A 118 -14.41 -7.24 5.69
C LEU A 118 -15.30 -7.39 4.45
N PRO A 119 -16.61 -7.06 4.56
CA PRO A 119 -17.49 -7.08 3.40
C PRO A 119 -17.25 -5.89 2.47
N VAL A 120 -16.97 -6.17 1.20
CA VAL A 120 -16.83 -5.18 0.12
C VAL A 120 -17.70 -5.60 -1.06
N SER A 121 -18.39 -4.65 -1.70
CA SER A 121 -19.10 -4.88 -2.96
C SER A 121 -18.35 -4.23 -4.12
N ILE A 122 -18.28 -4.92 -5.25
CA ILE A 122 -17.67 -4.42 -6.49
C ILE A 122 -18.71 -4.49 -7.61
N GLU A 123 -18.79 -3.42 -8.42
CA GLU A 123 -19.69 -3.29 -9.58
C GLU A 123 -21.16 -3.59 -9.27
N GLY A 124 -21.59 -3.30 -8.04
CA GLY A 124 -22.96 -3.51 -7.61
C GLY A 124 -23.30 -4.96 -7.24
N ALA A 125 -22.34 -5.87 -7.25
CA ALA A 125 -22.54 -7.24 -6.77
C ALA A 125 -22.79 -7.29 -5.25
N ALA A 126 -23.32 -8.41 -4.77
CA ALA A 126 -23.45 -8.67 -3.34
C ALA A 126 -22.08 -8.56 -2.64
N PRO A 127 -22.06 -8.15 -1.34
CA PRO A 127 -20.81 -8.07 -0.59
C PRO A 127 -20.12 -9.42 -0.49
N VAL A 128 -18.81 -9.42 -0.71
CA VAL A 128 -17.92 -10.57 -0.54
C VAL A 128 -16.77 -10.21 0.39
N GLN A 129 -16.04 -11.20 0.90
CA GLN A 129 -14.99 -10.98 1.88
C GLN A 129 -13.70 -10.52 1.20
N PHE A 130 -13.17 -9.41 1.69
CA PHE A 130 -11.87 -8.85 1.35
C PHE A 130 -11.00 -8.80 2.60
N GLU A 131 -9.74 -9.19 2.51
CA GLU A 131 -8.77 -9.00 3.58
C GLU A 131 -8.57 -7.49 3.84
N MET A 132 -8.57 -7.09 5.10
CA MET A 132 -8.07 -5.78 5.48
C MET A 132 -6.55 -5.79 5.38
N PHE A 133 -5.96 -4.81 4.70
CA PHE A 133 -4.51 -4.77 4.58
C PHE A 133 -3.98 -3.33 4.54
N LEU A 134 -3.54 -2.82 5.68
CA LEU A 134 -2.95 -1.48 5.84
C LEU A 134 -1.62 -1.33 5.08
N GLY A 135 -0.98 -2.44 4.75
CA GLY A 135 0.26 -2.47 3.98
C GLY A 135 0.08 -2.34 2.46
N ASP A 136 -1.14 -2.48 1.92
CA ASP A 136 -1.40 -2.30 0.49
C ASP A 136 -1.71 -0.83 0.18
N PRO A 137 -0.87 -0.12 -0.60
CA PRO A 137 -1.12 1.26 -0.98
C PRO A 137 -2.27 1.43 -1.99
N ALA A 138 -2.73 0.36 -2.67
CA ALA A 138 -3.86 0.43 -3.59
C ALA A 138 -5.19 0.62 -2.83
N PRO A 139 -6.26 1.12 -3.45
CA PRO A 139 -7.60 1.08 -2.86
C PRO A 139 -8.13 -0.34 -2.72
N LEU A 140 -7.97 -1.14 -3.77
CA LEU A 140 -8.41 -2.53 -3.86
C LEU A 140 -7.41 -3.37 -4.66
N THR A 141 -7.17 -4.57 -4.20
CA THR A 141 -6.56 -5.66 -4.95
C THR A 141 -7.60 -6.78 -5.08
N VAL A 142 -7.94 -7.18 -6.29
CA VAL A 142 -9.00 -8.18 -6.57
C VAL A 142 -8.36 -9.47 -7.06
N TYR A 143 -8.68 -10.58 -6.42
CA TYR A 143 -8.00 -11.85 -6.67
C TYR A 143 -8.53 -12.60 -7.88
N GLN A 144 -7.67 -13.39 -8.51
CA GLN A 144 -7.93 -14.02 -9.79
C GLN A 144 -9.24 -14.83 -9.85
N PRO A 145 -9.59 -15.68 -8.90
CA PRO A 145 -10.85 -16.42 -8.97
C PRO A 145 -12.08 -15.51 -9.03
N TYR A 146 -12.04 -14.39 -8.30
CA TYR A 146 -13.15 -13.45 -8.26
C TYR A 146 -13.23 -12.63 -9.55
N TYR A 147 -12.11 -12.01 -9.98
CA TYR A 147 -12.18 -11.14 -11.16
C TYR A 147 -12.42 -11.89 -12.47
N GLU A 148 -11.95 -13.12 -12.59
CA GLU A 148 -12.26 -13.97 -13.76
C GLU A 148 -13.72 -14.46 -13.74
N GLY A 149 -14.19 -14.96 -12.59
CA GLY A 149 -15.56 -15.42 -12.42
C GLY A 149 -16.60 -14.33 -12.69
N HIS A 150 -16.26 -13.07 -12.44
CA HIS A 150 -17.13 -11.91 -12.70
C HIS A 150 -16.74 -11.12 -13.95
N ARG A 151 -15.75 -11.59 -14.72
CA ARG A 151 -15.28 -10.97 -15.98
C ARG A 151 -14.93 -9.48 -15.82
N LEU A 152 -14.30 -9.13 -14.68
CA LEU A 152 -14.11 -7.72 -14.32
C LEU A 152 -13.14 -6.97 -15.25
N LEU A 153 -12.29 -7.67 -15.99
CA LEU A 153 -11.36 -7.06 -16.95
C LEU A 153 -11.89 -7.00 -18.39
N GLU A 154 -13.02 -7.65 -18.66
CA GLU A 154 -13.61 -7.62 -20.00
C GLU A 154 -14.18 -6.22 -20.32
N ASN A 155 -13.92 -5.75 -21.54
CA ASN A 155 -14.44 -4.50 -22.09
C ASN A 155 -14.09 -3.24 -21.26
N ARG A 156 -12.97 -3.26 -20.52
CA ARG A 156 -12.46 -2.06 -19.85
C ARG A 156 -10.99 -1.81 -20.19
N PRO A 157 -10.55 -0.55 -20.20
CA PRO A 157 -9.14 -0.23 -20.36
C PRO A 157 -8.33 -0.90 -19.25
N THR A 158 -7.29 -1.62 -19.65
CA THR A 158 -6.36 -2.29 -18.72
C THR A 158 -4.94 -1.94 -19.11
N SER A 159 -4.05 -1.97 -18.13
CA SER A 159 -2.61 -1.89 -18.33
C SER A 159 -1.90 -2.81 -17.34
N ILE A 160 -0.58 -2.71 -17.28
CA ILE A 160 0.26 -3.48 -16.39
C ILE A 160 1.03 -2.52 -15.48
N ARG A 161 1.01 -2.79 -14.17
CA ARG A 161 1.92 -2.16 -13.22
C ARG A 161 3.07 -3.11 -12.86
N LEU A 162 4.14 -2.53 -12.33
CA LEU A 162 5.17 -3.30 -11.65
C LEU A 162 4.82 -3.32 -10.16
N GLY A 163 4.47 -4.48 -9.63
CA GLY A 163 4.20 -4.67 -8.21
C GLY A 163 5.43 -4.47 -7.35
N GLY A 164 5.26 -4.49 -6.05
CA GLY A 164 6.32 -4.38 -5.05
C GLY A 164 6.01 -5.25 -3.83
N GLY A 165 7.05 -5.59 -3.07
CA GLY A 165 6.94 -6.37 -1.85
C GLY A 165 8.12 -7.32 -1.66
N PHE A 166 8.06 -8.14 -0.61
CA PHE A 166 9.13 -9.12 -0.30
C PHE A 166 9.27 -10.21 -1.36
N GLY A 167 8.22 -10.49 -2.14
CA GLY A 167 8.20 -11.50 -3.21
C GLY A 167 8.77 -11.06 -4.55
N GLY A 168 9.33 -9.85 -4.66
CA GLY A 168 9.87 -9.33 -5.91
C GLY A 168 9.02 -8.24 -6.54
N ARG A 169 9.10 -8.11 -7.88
CA ARG A 169 8.37 -7.10 -8.66
C ARG A 169 7.55 -7.76 -9.76
N PRO A 170 6.44 -8.43 -9.43
CA PRO A 170 5.58 -9.04 -10.42
C PRO A 170 4.93 -7.98 -11.31
N GLN A 171 4.64 -8.37 -12.55
CA GLN A 171 3.79 -7.59 -13.43
C GLN A 171 2.34 -7.94 -13.14
N GLU A 172 1.53 -6.95 -12.82
CA GLU A 172 0.15 -7.12 -12.39
C GLU A 172 -0.79 -6.26 -13.25
N PRO A 173 -1.88 -6.83 -13.76
CA PRO A 173 -2.90 -6.04 -14.42
C PRO A 173 -3.49 -4.97 -13.49
N VAL A 174 -3.79 -3.80 -14.05
CA VAL A 174 -4.50 -2.71 -13.40
C VAL A 174 -5.66 -2.24 -14.27
N ALA A 175 -6.76 -1.87 -13.62
CA ALA A 175 -7.91 -1.30 -14.28
C ALA A 175 -8.67 -0.40 -13.30
N THR A 176 -9.62 0.40 -13.81
CA THR A 176 -10.50 1.22 -12.98
C THR A 176 -11.87 0.57 -12.88
N LEU A 177 -12.29 0.22 -11.67
CA LEU A 177 -13.65 -0.23 -11.37
C LEU A 177 -14.60 0.97 -11.42
N ALA A 178 -15.80 0.79 -11.97
CA ALA A 178 -16.80 1.84 -12.02
C ALA A 178 -17.30 2.19 -10.61
N ARG A 179 -17.52 1.16 -9.78
CA ARG A 179 -18.06 1.32 -8.42
C ARG A 179 -17.50 0.27 -7.46
N ALA A 180 -17.18 0.70 -6.25
CA ALA A 180 -16.99 -0.16 -5.09
C ALA A 180 -17.77 0.40 -3.90
N ARG A 181 -18.24 -0.46 -2.99
CA ARG A 181 -18.96 -0.05 -1.77
C ARG A 181 -18.27 -0.66 -0.55
N PHE A 182 -17.93 0.20 0.39
CA PHE A 182 -17.35 -0.17 1.67
C PHE A 182 -17.93 0.70 2.80
N ALA A 183 -18.15 0.13 3.97
CA ALA A 183 -18.68 0.83 5.15
C ALA A 183 -19.91 1.72 4.85
N GLY A 184 -20.82 1.23 4.01
CA GLY A 184 -22.03 1.96 3.63
C GLY A 184 -21.85 3.06 2.59
N VAL A 185 -20.61 3.36 2.18
CA VAL A 185 -20.26 4.42 1.22
C VAL A 185 -19.98 3.83 -0.15
N ASP A 186 -20.50 4.47 -1.20
CA ASP A 186 -20.19 4.16 -2.58
C ASP A 186 -19.04 5.02 -3.08
N PHE A 187 -18.05 4.36 -3.67
CA PHE A 187 -16.89 4.97 -4.29
C PHE A 187 -16.93 4.70 -5.80
N PHE A 188 -16.56 5.68 -6.59
CA PHE A 188 -16.58 5.61 -8.04
C PHE A 188 -15.19 5.80 -8.62
N LYS A 189 -14.97 5.24 -9.83
CA LYS A 189 -13.67 5.29 -10.52
C LYS A 189 -12.53 4.81 -9.63
N VAL A 190 -12.70 3.63 -9.04
CA VAL A 190 -11.76 3.04 -8.08
C VAL A 190 -10.64 2.30 -8.83
N PRO A 191 -9.39 2.76 -8.79
CA PRO A 191 -8.27 2.00 -9.33
C PRO A 191 -8.13 0.68 -8.58
N ALA A 192 -7.89 -0.41 -9.30
CA ALA A 192 -7.71 -1.71 -8.68
C ALA A 192 -6.61 -2.52 -9.37
N VAL A 193 -6.02 -3.41 -8.61
CA VAL A 193 -4.96 -4.34 -9.03
C VAL A 193 -5.54 -5.74 -9.13
N PHE A 194 -5.09 -6.49 -10.13
CA PHE A 194 -5.63 -7.81 -10.46
C PHE A 194 -4.49 -8.84 -10.57
N PRO A 195 -3.85 -9.22 -9.45
CA PRO A 195 -2.74 -10.16 -9.47
C PRO A 195 -3.21 -11.56 -9.89
N SER A 196 -2.34 -12.30 -10.58
CA SER A 196 -2.56 -13.72 -10.83
C SER A 196 -2.29 -14.55 -9.56
N ASN A 197 -2.89 -15.74 -9.48
CA ASN A 197 -2.63 -16.69 -8.39
C ASN A 197 -1.16 -17.10 -8.29
N ALA A 198 -0.43 -17.12 -9.42
CA ALA A 198 1.00 -17.41 -9.44
C ALA A 198 1.83 -16.39 -8.63
N VAL A 199 1.33 -15.18 -8.46
CA VAL A 199 1.99 -14.10 -7.69
C VAL A 199 1.67 -14.21 -6.19
N ARG A 200 0.50 -14.73 -5.85
CA ARG A 200 -0.01 -14.73 -4.47
C ARG A 200 0.24 -16.00 -3.67
N GLY A 201 0.48 -17.12 -4.34
CA GLY A 201 0.42 -18.44 -3.70
C GLY A 201 -1.04 -18.89 -3.44
N ASP A 202 -1.20 -19.98 -2.71
CA ASP A 202 -2.51 -20.55 -2.35
C ASP A 202 -3.23 -19.67 -1.31
N SER A 203 -3.91 -18.64 -1.78
CA SER A 203 -4.89 -17.93 -0.95
C SER A 203 -6.20 -18.73 -0.92
N SER A 204 -6.86 -18.75 0.23
CA SER A 204 -8.13 -19.47 0.36
C SER A 204 -9.15 -18.95 -0.66
N ASP A 205 -9.88 -19.85 -1.34
CA ASP A 205 -10.99 -19.52 -2.25
C ASP A 205 -12.13 -18.72 -1.58
N LYS A 206 -12.00 -18.45 -0.28
CA LYS A 206 -12.99 -17.73 0.54
C LYS A 206 -12.84 -16.21 0.51
N VAL A 207 -11.71 -15.70 0.01
CA VAL A 207 -11.38 -14.28 0.01
C VAL A 207 -11.25 -13.78 -1.41
N SER A 208 -11.95 -12.68 -1.72
CA SER A 208 -12.06 -12.16 -3.09
C SER A 208 -11.02 -11.08 -3.42
N GLY A 209 -10.29 -10.60 -2.41
CA GLY A 209 -9.30 -9.54 -2.59
C GLY A 209 -8.81 -8.97 -1.27
N ASN A 210 -8.06 -7.86 -1.33
CA ASN A 210 -7.81 -7.00 -0.16
C ASN A 210 -8.29 -5.57 -0.40
N ILE A 211 -8.73 -4.96 0.69
CA ILE A 211 -9.01 -3.53 0.80
C ILE A 211 -7.78 -2.87 1.42
N GLY A 212 -7.21 -1.91 0.68
CA GLY A 212 -5.95 -1.29 1.06
C GLY A 212 -6.09 0.14 1.55
N LEU A 213 -4.93 0.74 1.77
CA LEU A 213 -4.79 1.99 2.51
C LEU A 213 -5.56 3.17 1.90
N GLN A 214 -5.61 3.32 0.58
CA GLN A 214 -6.36 4.42 -0.04
C GLN A 214 -7.87 4.35 0.17
N MET A 215 -8.42 3.16 0.43
CA MET A 215 -9.82 3.01 0.79
C MET A 215 -10.01 3.19 2.29
N LEU A 216 -9.18 2.52 3.09
CA LEU A 216 -9.25 2.53 4.55
C LEU A 216 -9.01 3.93 5.14
N SER A 217 -8.08 4.71 4.57
CA SER A 217 -7.76 6.06 5.04
C SER A 217 -8.85 7.12 4.80
N ARG A 218 -9.96 6.74 4.20
CA ARG A 218 -11.16 7.59 4.08
C ARG A 218 -12.04 7.58 5.32
N PHE A 219 -11.61 6.83 6.32
CA PHE A 219 -12.31 6.67 7.59
C PHE A 219 -11.31 6.82 8.74
N ASN A 220 -11.76 7.37 9.86
CA ASN A 220 -11.07 7.15 11.12
C ASN A 220 -11.48 5.75 11.61
N LEU A 221 -10.49 4.92 11.90
CA LEU A 221 -10.68 3.50 12.19
C LEU A 221 -10.39 3.20 13.65
N ILE A 222 -11.19 2.35 14.28
CA ILE A 222 -10.81 1.60 15.47
C ILE A 222 -10.87 0.13 15.12
N ILE A 223 -9.72 -0.51 15.12
CA ILE A 223 -9.52 -1.91 14.78
C ILE A 223 -9.44 -2.69 16.09
N ASP A 224 -10.44 -3.50 16.37
CA ASP A 224 -10.58 -4.27 17.61
C ASP A 224 -10.68 -5.76 17.28
N TYR A 225 -9.53 -6.43 17.25
CA TYR A 225 -9.46 -7.86 16.97
C TYR A 225 -10.06 -8.71 18.09
N SER A 226 -9.96 -8.25 19.35
CA SER A 226 -10.47 -8.96 20.51
C SER A 226 -11.99 -9.15 20.44
N HIS A 227 -12.73 -8.15 19.96
CA HIS A 227 -14.16 -8.22 19.76
C HIS A 227 -14.56 -8.50 18.32
N SER A 228 -13.59 -8.75 17.42
CA SER A 228 -13.81 -8.98 15.99
C SER A 228 -14.63 -7.84 15.33
N ARG A 229 -14.21 -6.58 15.56
CA ARG A 229 -14.90 -5.37 15.09
C ARG A 229 -13.95 -4.38 14.45
N LEU A 230 -14.45 -3.74 13.41
CA LEU A 230 -13.92 -2.49 12.87
C LEU A 230 -14.98 -1.41 13.01
N TYR A 231 -14.65 -0.35 13.73
CA TYR A 231 -15.47 0.86 13.73
C TYR A 231 -14.88 1.85 12.73
N ALA A 232 -15.65 2.18 11.71
CA ALA A 232 -15.22 3.08 10.63
C ALA A 232 -16.06 4.37 10.69
N VAL A 233 -15.44 5.49 11.07
CA VAL A 233 -16.08 6.81 11.06
C VAL A 233 -15.74 7.52 9.75
N PRO A 234 -16.73 7.82 8.88
CA PRO A 234 -16.47 8.47 7.61
C PRO A 234 -15.82 9.85 7.78
N GLU A 235 -14.70 10.10 7.10
CA GLU A 235 -14.05 11.41 7.02
C GLU A 235 -14.52 12.15 5.75
N GLN A 236 -15.40 13.14 5.91
CA GLN A 236 -16.12 13.75 4.80
C GLN A 236 -15.21 14.32 3.70
N ALA A 237 -14.11 14.96 4.10
CA ALA A 237 -13.14 15.52 3.15
C ALA A 237 -12.46 14.41 2.34
N ALA A 238 -12.08 13.32 3.00
CA ALA A 238 -11.42 12.18 2.36
C ALA A 238 -12.37 11.36 1.47
N LEU A 239 -13.65 11.23 1.84
CA LEU A 239 -14.63 10.51 1.04
C LEU A 239 -14.79 11.08 -0.38
N SER A 240 -14.73 12.40 -0.52
CA SER A 240 -14.89 13.09 -1.80
C SER A 240 -13.60 13.21 -2.60
N ALA A 241 -12.44 12.95 -1.99
CA ALA A 241 -11.16 13.05 -2.66
C ALA A 241 -11.02 11.97 -3.76
N PRO A 242 -10.45 12.28 -4.94
CA PRO A 242 -10.17 11.26 -5.95
C PRO A 242 -9.16 10.25 -5.40
N PHE A 243 -9.20 9.02 -5.91
CA PHE A 243 -8.14 8.06 -5.65
C PHE A 243 -6.87 8.46 -6.38
N ALA A 244 -5.73 8.30 -5.72
CA ALA A 244 -4.45 8.44 -6.38
C ALA A 244 -4.30 7.32 -7.42
N LYS A 245 -3.99 7.70 -8.65
CA LYS A 245 -3.87 6.81 -9.80
C LYS A 245 -2.57 7.11 -10.54
N ASP A 246 -1.83 6.08 -10.91
CA ASP A 246 -0.67 6.26 -11.78
C ASP A 246 -1.11 6.80 -13.13
N ARG A 247 -0.59 7.97 -13.50
CA ARG A 247 -0.85 8.66 -14.77
C ARG A 247 0.39 8.82 -15.63
N LEU A 248 1.49 8.24 -15.18
CA LEU A 248 2.76 8.30 -15.89
C LEU A 248 3.08 6.96 -16.59
N GLY A 249 2.78 5.84 -15.91
CA GLY A 249 3.10 4.50 -16.38
C GLY A 249 4.61 4.23 -16.39
N LEU A 250 5.35 4.74 -15.42
CA LEU A 250 6.80 4.66 -15.38
C LEU A 250 7.30 4.16 -14.03
N TYR A 251 8.03 3.05 -14.04
CA TYR A 251 8.66 2.47 -12.85
C TYR A 251 10.17 2.57 -12.96
N PHE A 252 10.82 3.01 -11.90
CA PHE A 252 12.25 3.28 -11.92
C PHE A 252 12.94 2.96 -10.60
N ALA A 253 14.27 2.87 -10.64
CA ALA A 253 15.11 2.82 -9.46
C ALA A 253 16.17 3.91 -9.51
N ARG A 254 16.36 4.62 -8.40
CA ARG A 254 17.44 5.59 -8.25
C ARG A 254 18.78 4.87 -8.11
N ARG A 255 19.77 5.36 -8.82
CA ARG A 255 21.16 4.87 -8.82
C ARG A 255 22.12 6.06 -8.62
N GLY A 256 22.15 6.59 -7.39
CA GLY A 256 22.95 7.78 -7.09
C GLY A 256 22.46 9.02 -7.85
N GLU A 257 23.20 9.41 -8.89
CA GLU A 257 22.97 10.64 -9.67
C GLU A 257 22.02 10.48 -10.84
N TYR A 258 21.50 9.28 -11.08
CA TYR A 258 20.55 9.00 -12.15
C TYR A 258 19.45 8.04 -11.67
N ILE A 259 18.43 7.90 -12.46
CA ILE A 259 17.43 6.85 -12.31
C ILE A 259 17.47 5.93 -13.54
N THR A 260 17.28 4.63 -13.31
CA THR A 260 17.09 3.64 -14.38
C THR A 260 15.62 3.31 -14.49
N VAL A 261 15.07 3.37 -15.69
CA VAL A 261 13.72 2.90 -15.99
C VAL A 261 13.71 1.38 -15.90
N LEU A 262 12.88 0.85 -14.98
CA LEU A 262 12.74 -0.58 -14.75
C LEU A 262 11.67 -1.19 -15.63
N PHE A 263 10.57 -0.46 -15.80
CA PHE A 263 9.41 -0.90 -16.53
C PHE A 263 8.60 0.30 -17.03
N VAL A 264 7.98 0.16 -18.17
CA VAL A 264 7.05 1.13 -18.76
C VAL A 264 5.74 0.41 -19.00
N SER A 265 4.65 0.96 -18.48
CA SER A 265 3.32 0.39 -18.57
C SER A 265 2.80 0.44 -20.02
N PRO A 266 2.33 -0.68 -20.58
CA PRO A 266 1.76 -0.71 -21.91
C PRO A 266 0.56 0.25 -22.06
N GLY A 267 0.54 1.01 -23.15
CA GLY A 267 -0.50 2.01 -23.44
C GLY A 267 -0.39 3.27 -22.57
N GLY A 268 0.58 3.33 -21.64
CA GLY A 268 0.78 4.45 -20.74
C GLY A 268 1.40 5.68 -21.41
N PRO A 269 1.31 6.86 -20.75
CA PRO A 269 1.90 8.10 -21.27
C PRO A 269 3.41 8.02 -21.49
N ALA A 270 4.15 7.38 -20.61
CA ALA A 270 5.60 7.20 -20.76
C ALA A 270 5.97 6.36 -21.99
N GLU A 271 5.22 5.30 -22.30
CA GLU A 271 5.41 4.51 -23.51
C GLU A 271 5.14 5.34 -24.77
N LYS A 272 4.03 6.10 -24.79
CA LYS A 272 3.68 6.99 -25.91
C LYS A 272 4.74 8.06 -26.16
N ALA A 273 5.39 8.55 -25.11
CA ALA A 273 6.52 9.47 -25.22
C ALA A 273 7.83 8.79 -25.64
N GLY A 274 7.83 7.47 -25.79
CA GLY A 274 8.95 6.67 -26.25
C GLY A 274 10.00 6.40 -25.18
N LEU A 275 9.65 6.45 -23.90
CA LEU A 275 10.49 5.92 -22.82
C LEU A 275 10.49 4.39 -22.87
N LYS A 276 11.61 3.78 -22.51
CA LYS A 276 11.81 2.33 -22.55
C LYS A 276 12.48 1.82 -21.29
N SER A 277 12.23 0.57 -20.95
CA SER A 277 12.98 -0.14 -19.93
C SER A 277 14.47 -0.13 -20.26
N GLY A 278 15.31 0.17 -19.27
CA GLY A 278 16.74 0.35 -19.43
C GLY A 278 17.18 1.80 -19.67
N ASP A 279 16.28 2.71 -20.01
CA ASP A 279 16.64 4.12 -20.14
C ASP A 279 17.25 4.66 -18.85
N THR A 280 18.31 5.47 -18.99
CA THR A 280 18.96 6.17 -17.89
C THR A 280 18.56 7.64 -17.93
N VAL A 281 17.85 8.10 -16.90
CA VAL A 281 17.41 9.49 -16.77
C VAL A 281 18.36 10.24 -15.86
N THR A 282 18.88 11.37 -16.32
CA THR A 282 19.85 12.22 -15.62
C THR A 282 19.21 13.46 -14.99
N ALA A 283 18.08 13.91 -15.55
CA ALA A 283 17.34 15.05 -15.02
C ALA A 283 15.83 14.89 -15.25
N ILE A 284 15.02 15.44 -14.36
CA ILE A 284 13.56 15.57 -14.49
C ILE A 284 13.22 17.06 -14.43
N ASN A 285 12.41 17.56 -15.37
CA ASN A 285 12.05 18.97 -15.47
C ASN A 285 13.30 19.89 -15.45
N ARG A 286 14.34 19.49 -16.16
CA ARG A 286 15.67 20.14 -16.22
C ARG A 286 16.42 20.18 -14.89
N LYS A 287 15.89 19.59 -13.81
CA LYS A 287 16.54 19.51 -12.51
C LYS A 287 17.28 18.17 -12.41
N PRO A 288 18.62 18.14 -12.14
CA PRO A 288 19.39 16.91 -12.00
C PRO A 288 18.83 15.99 -10.93
N ILE A 289 18.92 14.67 -11.13
CA ILE A 289 18.34 13.66 -10.21
C ILE A 289 18.87 13.81 -8.78
N GLN A 290 20.14 14.15 -8.59
CA GLN A 290 20.72 14.34 -7.25
C GLN A 290 20.06 15.48 -6.46
N ALA A 291 19.46 16.45 -7.14
CA ALA A 291 18.78 17.56 -6.50
C ALA A 291 17.32 17.27 -6.11
N TRP A 292 16.79 16.09 -6.46
CA TRP A 292 15.45 15.65 -6.09
C TRP A 292 15.45 14.82 -4.80
N GLN A 293 14.44 15.02 -3.97
CA GLN A 293 14.11 14.04 -2.94
C GLN A 293 13.48 12.80 -3.58
N LEU A 294 13.75 11.62 -3.01
CA LEU A 294 13.18 10.37 -3.57
C LEU A 294 11.65 10.35 -3.47
N SER A 295 11.09 10.93 -2.40
CA SER A 295 9.64 11.09 -2.23
C SER A 295 9.01 11.89 -3.36
N ASP A 296 9.66 12.99 -3.78
CA ASP A 296 9.11 13.85 -4.83
C ASP A 296 9.11 13.13 -6.18
N ILE A 297 10.18 12.37 -6.47
CA ILE A 297 10.23 11.54 -7.68
C ILE A 297 9.17 10.44 -7.63
N ALA A 298 8.97 9.81 -6.48
CA ALA A 298 7.97 8.75 -6.30
C ALA A 298 6.53 9.27 -6.46
N ASN A 299 6.29 10.55 -6.19
CA ASN A 299 4.99 11.18 -6.31
C ASN A 299 4.69 11.71 -7.73
N LEU A 300 5.66 11.77 -8.63
CA LEU A 300 5.43 12.23 -10.01
C LEU A 300 4.26 11.53 -10.70
N PRO A 301 4.09 10.19 -10.61
CA PRO A 301 2.99 9.52 -11.30
C PRO A 301 1.57 9.94 -10.83
N PHE A 302 1.48 10.69 -9.74
CA PHE A 302 0.22 11.06 -9.10
C PHE A 302 -0.06 12.58 -9.15
N ALA A 303 0.70 13.34 -9.95
CA ALA A 303 0.56 14.80 -10.00
C ALA A 303 -0.79 15.26 -10.60
N GLY A 304 -1.31 14.56 -11.59
CA GLY A 304 -2.62 14.83 -12.16
C GLY A 304 -2.61 14.84 -13.68
N ALA A 305 -3.75 14.55 -14.28
CA ALA A 305 -3.91 14.55 -15.73
C ALA A 305 -3.58 15.93 -16.34
N GLY A 306 -2.86 15.93 -17.46
CA GLY A 306 -2.39 17.14 -18.14
C GLY A 306 -1.08 17.71 -17.59
N THR A 307 -0.51 17.15 -16.51
CA THR A 307 0.81 17.56 -16.01
C THR A 307 1.89 17.15 -16.99
N LEU A 308 2.73 18.08 -17.41
CA LEU A 308 3.87 17.82 -18.27
C LEU A 308 5.11 17.54 -17.44
N VAL A 309 5.77 16.41 -17.71
CA VAL A 309 7.03 16.00 -17.09
C VAL A 309 8.07 15.75 -18.18
N THR A 310 9.24 16.36 -18.07
CA THR A 310 10.34 16.13 -19.02
C THR A 310 11.44 15.29 -18.41
N PHE A 311 11.93 14.31 -19.17
CA PHE A 311 13.01 13.41 -18.79
C PHE A 311 14.19 13.59 -19.71
N SER A 312 15.35 13.99 -19.16
CA SER A 312 16.61 14.06 -19.92
C SER A 312 17.26 12.67 -19.89
N ILE A 313 17.52 12.10 -21.06
CA ILE A 313 18.05 10.73 -21.20
C ILE A 313 19.57 10.79 -21.40
N ALA A 314 20.31 9.90 -20.74
CA ALA A 314 21.74 9.75 -20.97
C ALA A 314 22.00 9.35 -22.44
N GLY A 315 23.03 9.97 -23.04
CA GLY A 315 23.31 9.79 -24.48
C GLY A 315 22.57 10.77 -25.38
N GLY A 316 21.72 11.63 -24.82
CA GLY A 316 21.06 12.75 -25.50
C GLY A 316 19.57 12.54 -25.72
N GLY A 317 18.89 13.68 -25.79
CA GLY A 317 17.44 13.74 -26.00
C GLY A 317 16.66 14.00 -24.71
N VAL A 318 15.49 14.59 -24.92
CA VAL A 318 14.50 14.86 -23.87
C VAL A 318 13.21 14.18 -24.30
N LYS A 319 12.61 13.46 -23.36
CA LYS A 319 11.26 12.90 -23.52
C LYS A 319 10.30 13.74 -22.72
N GLU A 320 9.26 14.21 -23.36
CA GLU A 320 8.16 14.94 -22.72
C GLU A 320 6.96 14.01 -22.57
N VAL A 321 6.46 13.89 -21.36
CA VAL A 321 5.33 13.02 -21.00
C VAL A 321 4.23 13.88 -20.44
N GLU A 322 3.06 13.85 -21.04
CA GLU A 322 1.84 14.41 -20.48
C GLU A 322 1.11 13.33 -19.70
N GLU A 323 0.97 13.53 -18.39
CA GLU A 323 0.26 12.59 -17.52
C GLU A 323 -1.20 12.44 -17.91
N GLY A 324 -1.70 11.21 -17.95
CA GLY A 324 -3.08 10.94 -18.32
C GLY A 324 -3.57 9.57 -17.89
N ASP A 325 -4.87 9.40 -17.80
CA ASP A 325 -5.48 8.11 -17.52
C ASP A 325 -5.23 7.14 -18.69
N TYR A 326 -4.81 5.90 -18.37
CA TYR A 326 -4.51 4.88 -19.38
C TYR A 326 -5.06 3.49 -19.01
N PHE A 327 -5.72 3.38 -17.85
CA PHE A 327 -6.48 2.20 -17.44
C PHE A 327 -7.73 2.56 -16.64
#